data_5cd0cc122f16b93ce09230722b8ce3e1
#
_entry.id   5cd0cc122f16b93ce09230722b8ce3e1
#
_cell.length_a   1.000
_cell.length_b   1.000
_cell.length_c   1.000
_cell.angle_alpha   90.00
_cell.angle_beta   90.00
_cell.angle_gamma   90.00
#
_symmetry.space_group_name_H-M   'P 1'
#
loop_
_entity.id
_entity.type
_entity.pdbx_description
1 polymer ?
#
loop_
_entity_poly.entity_id
_entity_poly.type
_entity_poly.pdbx_seq_one_letter_code
_entity_poly.pdbx_strand_id
1 'polypeptide(L)'
;RFEPWMALSFSEGSIGGDIERVRPEALAAFYENQPLSQWDQGTGARSAIRAVASQGEALGLPSASVGSNGFAISPLKSESGNALLLINPHTSFYFRHEAHVKSDEGLNAYGASTWGQFFVYQGFNETAGWMHTSSAVDNIDEFEETIVRQEDGLFYRYGDELRPVEQKTVTVRLRQDDGTFTVERYPTYRTHHGPIVRAEGDRWVAVALMEEPRKALIQSYARTKAKNLDEFLEIMESHTNSSNNTVFADAAGNIAYLHSNFVPKRRSDLDYLNPVDGSDPSTDWQGLHTIEESPNSINPPTGWVQNTNNWPYSAAGTEHSPRQKDYPPYMDSGSENARGIHALALLEPMSAVDLDGLVTLAYDEALPAFDELLPPLFTAFADLPGDAPAKARLAPAIAQLEAWDRRYAIDSVATAVAIFWGDALRDAVRDEARANRWNMLTVMAEAAPAVQLKALEDALARLETGFGTWETPWGEINRFQRLSGAIDLRYDDSAPSLPVAFTSSFWGSLAAFGAAPRNGTQRWYGNRGNSFVAVVEFGEKVRARAITAGGLSRIPGDRHFDDQAERYAVGDLREVYFYPDAIAAHSLGTYRPGEPRP
;
A
#
# COMPACT_ATOMS: atom_id res chain seq x y z
N ARG A 1 21.17 -0.45 -21.52
CA ARG A 1 21.93 0.47 -20.68
C ARG A 1 20.94 1.41 -20.04
N PHE A 2 21.05 1.63 -18.73
CA PHE A 2 20.27 2.63 -18.00
C PHE A 2 20.84 4.02 -18.28
N GLU A 3 19.98 4.96 -18.68
CA GLU A 3 20.34 6.34 -18.91
C GLU A 3 19.79 7.22 -17.77
N PRO A 4 20.50 8.28 -17.33
CA PRO A 4 20.10 9.09 -16.17
C PRO A 4 18.68 9.66 -16.26
N TRP A 5 18.22 10.02 -17.47
CA TRP A 5 16.87 10.55 -17.66
C TRP A 5 15.75 9.52 -17.39
N MET A 6 16.06 8.21 -17.45
CA MET A 6 15.08 7.17 -17.16
C MET A 6 14.60 7.21 -15.72
N ALA A 7 15.43 7.66 -14.78
CA ALA A 7 15.01 7.88 -13.40
C ALA A 7 13.94 8.97 -13.28
N LEU A 8 13.95 9.96 -14.17
CA LEU A 8 12.97 11.05 -14.20
C LEU A 8 11.65 10.64 -14.86
N SER A 9 11.61 9.48 -15.53
CA SER A 9 10.38 8.96 -16.14
C SER A 9 9.52 8.14 -15.17
N PHE A 10 10.04 7.82 -13.99
CA PHE A 10 9.24 7.21 -12.94
C PHE A 10 8.37 8.27 -12.26
N SER A 11 7.09 7.98 -12.16
CA SER A 11 6.19 8.79 -11.36
C SER A 11 6.54 8.67 -9.87
N GLU A 12 6.15 9.67 -9.10
CA GLU A 12 6.08 9.53 -7.66
C GLU A 12 5.07 8.42 -7.31
N GLY A 13 5.30 7.67 -6.20
CA GLY A 13 4.55 6.46 -5.90
C GLY A 13 3.05 6.66 -5.73
N SER A 14 2.63 7.84 -5.23
CA SER A 14 1.21 8.17 -5.09
C SER A 14 0.53 8.36 -6.45
N ILE A 15 1.19 9.02 -7.41
CA ILE A 15 0.66 9.17 -8.78
C ILE A 15 0.46 7.79 -9.44
N GLY A 16 1.39 6.86 -9.21
CA GLY A 16 1.29 5.49 -9.70
C GLY A 16 0.01 4.81 -9.21
N GLY A 17 -0.29 4.91 -7.92
CA GLY A 17 -1.51 4.39 -7.30
C GLY A 17 -2.79 5.04 -7.83
N ASP A 18 -2.75 6.33 -8.12
CA ASP A 18 -3.88 7.06 -8.69
C ASP A 18 -4.20 6.57 -10.11
N ILE A 19 -3.19 6.35 -10.95
CA ILE A 19 -3.37 5.84 -12.32
C ILE A 19 -3.93 4.42 -12.34
N GLU A 20 -3.64 3.58 -11.35
CA GLU A 20 -4.17 2.22 -11.25
C GLU A 20 -5.71 2.17 -11.11
N ARG A 21 -6.37 3.27 -10.79
CA ARG A 21 -7.84 3.37 -10.76
C ARG A 21 -8.46 3.38 -12.16
N VAL A 22 -7.71 3.74 -13.20
CA VAL A 22 -8.17 3.66 -14.60
C VAL A 22 -8.25 2.20 -15.03
N ARG A 23 -9.42 1.75 -15.48
CA ARG A 23 -9.62 0.36 -15.91
C ARG A 23 -9.04 0.12 -17.31
N PRO A 24 -7.99 -0.72 -17.45
CA PRO A 24 -7.34 -0.98 -18.73
C PRO A 24 -8.30 -1.48 -19.81
N GLU A 25 -9.30 -2.29 -19.43
CA GLU A 25 -10.28 -2.85 -20.36
C GLU A 25 -11.18 -1.75 -20.95
N ALA A 26 -11.62 -0.80 -20.12
CA ALA A 26 -12.45 0.33 -20.58
C ALA A 26 -11.65 1.26 -21.49
N LEU A 27 -10.38 1.50 -21.14
CA LEU A 27 -9.44 2.27 -21.97
C LEU A 27 -9.22 1.59 -23.33
N ALA A 28 -8.95 0.28 -23.34
CA ALA A 28 -8.79 -0.51 -24.57
C ALA A 28 -10.04 -0.45 -25.44
N ALA A 29 -11.22 -0.70 -24.87
CA ALA A 29 -12.50 -0.65 -25.58
C ALA A 29 -12.78 0.73 -26.19
N PHE A 30 -12.43 1.80 -25.48
CA PHE A 30 -12.57 3.16 -26.01
C PHE A 30 -11.71 3.37 -27.26
N TYR A 31 -10.42 3.07 -27.19
CA TYR A 31 -9.49 3.32 -28.29
C TYR A 31 -9.62 2.33 -29.45
N GLU A 32 -10.11 1.11 -29.23
CA GLU A 32 -10.45 0.16 -30.30
C GLU A 32 -11.65 0.61 -31.14
N ASN A 33 -12.60 1.32 -30.55
CA ASN A 33 -13.84 1.75 -31.22
C ASN A 33 -13.76 3.16 -31.81
N GLN A 34 -12.69 3.93 -31.52
CA GLN A 34 -12.52 5.23 -32.16
C GLN A 34 -12.08 5.05 -33.62
N PRO A 35 -12.66 5.80 -34.58
CA PRO A 35 -12.14 5.83 -35.93
C PRO A 35 -10.70 6.36 -35.86
N LEU A 36 -9.75 5.53 -36.26
CA LEU A 36 -8.38 5.98 -36.45
C LEU A 36 -8.43 7.16 -37.42
N SER A 37 -7.93 8.31 -37.00
CA SER A 37 -7.77 9.45 -37.90
C SER A 37 -6.95 9.00 -39.12
N GLN A 38 -7.02 9.69 -40.26
CA GLN A 38 -6.37 9.35 -41.54
C GLN A 38 -4.85 9.08 -41.47
N TRP A 39 -4.27 9.05 -40.27
CA TRP A 39 -2.84 8.96 -39.98
C TRP A 39 -2.36 7.56 -39.59
N ASP A 40 -3.26 6.59 -39.37
CA ASP A 40 -2.81 5.30 -38.85
C ASP A 40 -3.43 4.11 -39.61
N GLN A 41 -2.61 3.55 -40.52
CA GLN A 41 -2.92 2.28 -41.20
C GLN A 41 -2.16 1.08 -40.57
N GLY A 42 -1.71 1.20 -39.31
CA GLY A 42 -1.01 0.12 -38.59
C GLY A 42 -1.98 -0.85 -37.92
N THR A 43 -1.99 -2.11 -38.36
CA THR A 43 -2.82 -3.19 -37.80
C THR A 43 -2.34 -3.71 -36.43
N GLY A 44 -1.24 -3.17 -35.88
CA GLY A 44 -0.60 -3.65 -34.65
C GLY A 44 -1.21 -3.11 -33.33
N ALA A 45 -1.74 -1.87 -33.33
CA ALA A 45 -2.18 -1.20 -32.12
C ALA A 45 -3.31 -1.94 -31.38
N ARG A 46 -4.26 -2.51 -32.09
CA ARG A 46 -5.42 -3.24 -31.52
C ARG A 46 -5.03 -4.51 -30.78
N SER A 47 -3.96 -5.17 -31.21
CA SER A 47 -3.47 -6.42 -30.62
C SER A 47 -2.70 -6.17 -29.32
N ALA A 48 -1.94 -5.07 -29.24
CA ALA A 48 -1.12 -4.74 -28.07
C ALA A 48 -1.96 -4.23 -26.88
N ILE A 49 -3.01 -3.42 -27.12
CA ILE A 49 -3.91 -2.96 -26.06
C ILE A 49 -4.63 -4.15 -25.40
N ARG A 50 -5.06 -5.14 -26.21
CA ARG A 50 -5.64 -6.38 -25.69
C ARG A 50 -4.64 -7.22 -24.88
N ALA A 51 -3.38 -7.25 -25.29
CA ALA A 51 -2.32 -7.98 -24.59
C ALA A 51 -1.99 -7.34 -23.23
N VAL A 52 -2.02 -6.01 -23.11
CA VAL A 52 -1.80 -5.30 -21.85
C VAL A 52 -2.97 -5.52 -20.88
N ALA A 53 -4.22 -5.44 -21.34
CA ALA A 53 -5.39 -5.76 -20.53
C ALA A 53 -5.35 -7.19 -19.98
N SER A 54 -4.98 -8.17 -20.83
CA SER A 54 -4.84 -9.58 -20.41
C SER A 54 -3.64 -9.84 -19.49
N GLN A 55 -2.59 -9.03 -19.57
CA GLN A 55 -1.44 -9.11 -18.66
C GLN A 55 -1.71 -8.50 -17.29
N GLY A 56 -2.56 -7.48 -17.19
CA GLY A 56 -3.03 -6.93 -15.92
C GLY A 56 -3.77 -7.97 -15.08
N GLU A 57 -4.63 -8.78 -15.69
CA GLU A 57 -5.28 -9.94 -15.06
C GLU A 57 -4.27 -11.06 -14.72
N ALA A 58 -3.29 -11.33 -15.60
CA ALA A 58 -2.29 -12.37 -15.41
C ALA A 58 -1.26 -12.03 -14.32
N LEU A 59 -0.99 -10.77 -14.05
CA LEU A 59 -0.12 -10.35 -12.95
C LEU A 59 -0.78 -10.48 -11.58
N GLY A 60 -2.11 -10.77 -11.54
CA GLY A 60 -2.83 -11.16 -10.33
C GLY A 60 -2.55 -10.24 -9.14
N LEU A 61 -2.48 -8.92 -9.39
CA LEU A 61 -2.33 -7.94 -8.33
C LEU A 61 -3.71 -7.71 -7.71
N PRO A 62 -4.06 -8.39 -6.62
CA PRO A 62 -5.29 -8.06 -5.91
C PRO A 62 -5.08 -6.68 -5.31
N SER A 63 -5.93 -5.76 -5.65
CA SER A 63 -5.97 -4.40 -5.08
C SER A 63 -6.26 -4.35 -3.57
N ALA A 64 -6.47 -5.48 -2.94
CA ALA A 64 -6.78 -5.56 -1.51
C ALA A 64 -5.63 -6.19 -0.73
N SER A 65 -4.95 -5.41 0.05
CA SER A 65 -4.00 -5.69 1.16
C SER A 65 -2.56 -5.20 0.98
N VAL A 66 -2.34 -4.18 0.18
CA VAL A 66 -1.11 -3.39 0.29
C VAL A 66 -1.41 -2.30 1.30
N GLY A 67 -0.80 -2.38 2.45
CA GLY A 67 -0.95 -1.41 3.52
C GLY A 67 0.39 -0.82 3.90
N SER A 68 0.45 -0.10 5.00
CA SER A 68 1.67 0.41 5.61
C SER A 68 1.38 0.79 7.05
N ASN A 69 2.39 0.80 7.92
CA ASN A 69 2.27 1.36 9.26
C ASN A 69 3.33 2.44 9.46
N GLY A 70 2.93 3.55 10.06
CA GLY A 70 3.82 4.58 10.57
C GLY A 70 3.40 4.96 11.98
N PHE A 71 4.35 4.96 12.92
CA PHE A 71 4.15 5.47 14.27
C PHE A 71 5.23 6.50 14.55
N ALA A 72 4.88 7.64 15.10
CA ALA A 72 5.84 8.58 15.65
C ALA A 72 5.53 8.84 17.11
N ILE A 73 6.57 8.77 17.94
CA ILE A 73 6.50 8.90 19.40
C ILE A 73 7.28 10.15 19.79
N SER A 74 6.66 11.04 20.55
CA SER A 74 7.32 12.26 21.03
C SER A 74 8.23 11.98 22.23
N PRO A 75 9.09 12.92 22.59
CA PRO A 75 9.90 12.87 23.83
C PRO A 75 9.11 12.57 25.10
N LEU A 76 7.82 12.93 25.15
CA LEU A 76 6.94 12.71 26.32
C LEU A 76 6.68 11.22 26.61
N LYS A 77 6.76 10.37 25.62
CA LYS A 77 6.47 8.93 25.69
C LYS A 77 7.69 8.06 25.37
N SER A 78 8.83 8.68 25.07
CA SER A 78 10.10 8.02 24.83
C SER A 78 10.91 7.89 26.12
N GLU A 79 11.56 6.75 26.35
CA GLU A 79 12.43 6.52 27.50
C GLU A 79 13.68 7.42 27.46
N SER A 80 14.23 7.64 26.27
CA SER A 80 15.41 8.47 26.05
C SER A 80 15.14 9.99 26.06
N GLY A 81 13.87 10.40 26.00
CA GLY A 81 13.51 11.81 25.79
C GLY A 81 13.74 12.31 24.36
N ASN A 82 13.96 11.41 23.40
CA ASN A 82 14.10 11.71 21.97
C ASN A 82 12.85 11.28 21.22
N ALA A 83 12.56 11.88 20.06
CA ALA A 83 11.48 11.40 19.19
C ALA A 83 11.87 10.07 18.52
N LEU A 84 10.86 9.20 18.35
CA LEU A 84 11.02 7.90 17.67
C LEU A 84 10.10 7.81 16.45
N LEU A 85 10.51 7.04 15.44
CA LEU A 85 9.72 6.81 14.22
C LEU A 85 9.77 5.33 13.81
N LEU A 86 8.60 4.72 13.57
CA LEU A 86 8.44 3.46 12.85
C LEU A 86 8.19 3.73 11.37
N ILE A 87 8.97 3.10 10.51
CA ILE A 87 8.85 3.10 9.05
C ILE A 87 8.57 1.67 8.59
N ASN A 88 7.35 1.38 8.19
CA ASN A 88 6.94 0.02 7.85
C ASN A 88 6.01 -0.03 6.62
N PRO A 89 6.56 0.14 5.40
CA PRO A 89 5.78 -0.05 4.17
C PRO A 89 5.41 -1.51 3.94
N HIS A 90 4.14 -1.77 3.64
CA HIS A 90 3.65 -3.07 3.21
C HIS A 90 3.51 -3.09 1.69
N THR A 91 4.56 -3.44 1.00
CA THR A 91 4.59 -3.53 -0.47
C THR A 91 5.02 -4.92 -0.92
N SER A 92 5.02 -5.15 -2.23
CA SER A 92 5.64 -6.35 -2.81
C SER A 92 7.09 -6.45 -2.33
N PHE A 93 7.52 -7.65 -1.94
CA PHE A 93 8.91 -7.88 -1.57
C PHE A 93 9.81 -7.56 -2.76
N TYR A 94 11.00 -6.99 -2.47
CA TYR A 94 12.01 -6.60 -3.47
C TYR A 94 11.62 -5.43 -4.37
N PHE A 95 10.42 -4.84 -4.22
CA PHE A 95 10.01 -3.63 -4.92
C PHE A 95 10.79 -2.39 -4.46
N ARG A 96 11.19 -2.39 -3.20
CA ARG A 96 12.00 -1.33 -2.61
C ARG A 96 13.43 -1.81 -2.38
N HIS A 97 14.39 -0.92 -2.67
CA HIS A 97 15.80 -1.15 -2.41
C HIS A 97 16.25 -0.28 -1.24
N GLU A 98 16.85 -0.90 -0.24
CA GLU A 98 17.41 -0.19 0.90
C GLU A 98 18.76 0.42 0.51
N ALA A 99 18.96 1.70 0.81
CA ALA A 99 20.17 2.44 0.49
C ALA A 99 20.45 3.56 1.48
N HIS A 100 21.75 3.84 1.69
CA HIS A 100 22.24 5.08 2.27
C HIS A 100 22.88 5.91 1.16
N VAL A 101 22.38 7.11 0.94
CA VAL A 101 22.86 8.02 -0.11
C VAL A 101 23.37 9.28 0.53
N LYS A 102 24.64 9.62 0.25
CA LYS A 102 25.30 10.82 0.76
C LYS A 102 25.91 11.62 -0.40
N SER A 103 25.84 12.93 -0.30
CA SER A 103 26.43 13.89 -1.26
C SER A 103 26.89 15.14 -0.50
N ASP A 104 27.93 15.79 -1.01
CA ASP A 104 28.42 17.06 -0.46
C ASP A 104 27.44 18.23 -0.70
N GLU A 105 26.38 18.01 -1.50
CA GLU A 105 25.27 18.94 -1.74
C GLU A 105 24.16 18.85 -0.67
N GLY A 106 24.49 18.34 0.52
CA GLY A 106 23.57 18.30 1.67
C GLY A 106 22.60 17.12 1.71
N LEU A 107 22.75 16.14 0.83
CA LEU A 107 22.00 14.88 0.94
C LEU A 107 22.75 13.91 1.86
N ASN A 108 22.07 13.41 2.88
CA ASN A 108 22.55 12.32 3.73
C ASN A 108 21.34 11.54 4.26
N ALA A 109 20.80 10.65 3.43
CA ALA A 109 19.54 9.97 3.72
C ALA A 109 19.68 8.45 3.61
N TYR A 110 19.06 7.75 4.56
CA TYR A 110 18.97 6.30 4.61
C TYR A 110 17.52 5.87 4.57
N GLY A 111 17.22 4.78 3.87
CA GLY A 111 15.90 4.18 3.84
C GLY A 111 15.61 3.37 2.58
N ALA A 112 14.34 3.23 2.25
CA ALA A 112 13.88 2.46 1.11
C ALA A 112 13.58 3.35 -0.09
N SER A 113 14.20 3.02 -1.23
CA SER A 113 13.93 3.62 -2.55
C SER A 113 13.13 2.65 -3.39
N THR A 114 12.10 3.12 -4.07
CA THR A 114 11.38 2.33 -5.07
C THR A 114 12.24 2.13 -6.31
N TRP A 115 12.16 1.00 -6.96
CA TRP A 115 12.90 0.74 -8.19
C TRP A 115 12.66 1.84 -9.24
N GLY A 116 13.76 2.35 -9.78
CA GLY A 116 13.77 3.41 -10.76
C GLY A 116 13.76 4.83 -10.18
N GLN A 117 13.40 5.04 -8.92
CA GLN A 117 13.50 6.33 -8.25
C GLN A 117 14.95 6.63 -7.82
N PHE A 118 15.32 7.90 -7.85
CA PHE A 118 16.67 8.37 -7.50
C PHE A 118 16.75 9.00 -6.10
N PHE A 119 15.73 8.84 -5.29
CA PHE A 119 15.62 9.37 -3.93
C PHE A 119 15.13 8.30 -2.95
N VAL A 120 15.43 8.49 -1.67
CA VAL A 120 14.87 7.69 -0.58
C VAL A 120 13.40 8.06 -0.42
N TYR A 121 12.52 7.11 -0.72
CA TYR A 121 11.08 7.34 -0.70
C TYR A 121 10.52 7.43 0.72
N GLN A 122 10.96 6.50 1.58
CA GLN A 122 10.64 6.44 3.00
C GLN A 122 11.93 6.18 3.77
N GLY A 123 12.21 6.98 4.78
CA GLY A 123 13.48 6.88 5.47
C GLY A 123 13.73 8.04 6.42
N PHE A 124 14.99 8.32 6.65
CA PHE A 124 15.44 9.35 7.57
C PHE A 124 16.78 9.93 7.14
N ASN A 125 17.09 11.11 7.63
CA ASN A 125 18.41 11.73 7.61
C ASN A 125 18.94 11.91 9.04
N GLU A 126 19.94 12.73 9.25
CA GLU A 126 20.53 12.94 10.59
C GLU A 126 19.53 13.51 11.60
N THR A 127 18.52 14.24 11.16
CA THR A 127 17.67 15.05 12.05
C THR A 127 16.17 14.83 11.86
N ALA A 128 15.72 14.22 10.76
CA ALA A 128 14.31 14.05 10.47
C ALA A 128 14.04 12.73 9.73
N GLY A 129 12.84 12.18 9.91
CA GLY A 129 12.38 10.98 9.21
C GLY A 129 10.92 11.09 8.78
N TRP A 130 10.61 10.34 7.73
CA TRP A 130 9.29 10.34 7.08
C TRP A 130 8.89 8.93 6.66
N MET A 131 7.62 8.62 6.88
CA MET A 131 6.97 7.39 6.49
C MET A 131 5.68 7.71 5.75
N HIS A 132 5.44 7.07 4.60
CA HIS A 132 4.20 7.25 3.85
C HIS A 132 3.30 6.03 3.96
N THR A 133 2.02 6.29 4.20
CA THR A 133 0.95 5.29 4.14
C THR A 133 -0.05 5.71 3.07
N SER A 134 -0.68 4.78 2.38
CA SER A 134 -1.76 5.12 1.46
C SER A 134 -2.97 5.65 2.23
N SER A 135 -3.62 6.69 1.71
CA SER A 135 -4.86 7.26 2.24
C SER A 135 -6.08 6.80 1.44
N ALA A 136 -7.24 7.07 1.97
CA ALA A 136 -8.52 6.94 1.28
C ALA A 136 -9.09 8.31 0.86
N VAL A 137 -8.20 9.28 0.61
CA VAL A 137 -8.59 10.56 0.03
C VAL A 137 -9.28 10.35 -1.30
N ASP A 138 -10.34 11.07 -1.54
CA ASP A 138 -10.98 11.14 -2.85
C ASP A 138 -10.38 12.35 -3.61
N ASN A 139 -9.36 12.08 -4.42
CA ASN A 139 -8.55 13.09 -5.10
C ASN A 139 -8.52 12.92 -6.62
N ILE A 140 -9.41 12.05 -7.15
CA ILE A 140 -9.51 11.76 -8.58
C ILE A 140 -10.97 11.84 -8.97
N ASP A 141 -11.27 12.67 -9.96
CA ASP A 141 -12.62 12.87 -10.45
C ASP A 141 -12.74 12.50 -11.91
N GLU A 142 -13.94 12.09 -12.27
CA GLU A 142 -14.32 11.80 -13.64
C GLU A 142 -15.33 12.84 -14.13
N PHE A 143 -15.11 13.32 -15.35
CA PHE A 143 -15.94 14.32 -16.01
C PHE A 143 -16.51 13.75 -17.28
N GLU A 144 -17.85 13.78 -17.41
CA GLU A 144 -18.54 13.41 -18.65
C GLU A 144 -18.53 14.57 -19.63
N GLU A 145 -17.76 14.42 -20.71
CA GLU A 145 -17.59 15.41 -21.75
C GLU A 145 -18.63 15.25 -22.87
N THR A 146 -19.37 16.27 -23.18
CA THR A 146 -20.26 16.31 -24.34
C THR A 146 -19.45 16.63 -25.58
N ILE A 147 -19.16 15.62 -26.41
CA ILE A 147 -18.33 15.76 -27.61
C ILE A 147 -19.16 16.24 -28.80
N VAL A 148 -18.64 17.24 -29.50
CA VAL A 148 -19.19 17.80 -30.72
C VAL A 148 -18.20 17.59 -31.87
N ARG A 149 -18.64 16.88 -32.91
CA ARG A 149 -17.84 16.65 -34.12
C ARG A 149 -18.21 17.70 -35.16
N GLN A 150 -17.18 18.42 -35.66
CA GLN A 150 -17.31 19.39 -36.75
C GLN A 150 -16.41 18.98 -37.92
N GLU A 151 -16.51 19.65 -39.05
CA GLU A 151 -15.69 19.36 -40.22
C GLU A 151 -14.19 19.59 -39.96
N ASP A 152 -13.88 20.54 -39.08
CA ASP A 152 -12.51 20.96 -38.74
C ASP A 152 -11.94 20.27 -37.48
N GLY A 153 -12.69 19.37 -36.80
CA GLY A 153 -12.16 18.61 -35.68
C GLY A 153 -13.15 18.16 -34.63
N LEU A 154 -12.57 17.72 -33.51
CA LEU A 154 -13.31 17.31 -32.31
C LEU A 154 -13.30 18.46 -31.30
N PHE A 155 -14.48 18.77 -30.79
CA PHE A 155 -14.69 19.77 -29.76
C PHE A 155 -15.46 19.16 -28.59
N TYR A 156 -15.43 19.80 -27.45
CA TYR A 156 -16.29 19.49 -26.31
C TYR A 156 -16.99 20.76 -25.83
N ARG A 157 -18.18 20.59 -25.30
CA ARG A 157 -18.98 21.69 -24.75
C ARG A 157 -18.44 22.09 -23.37
N TYR A 158 -18.38 23.40 -23.12
CA TYR A 158 -18.05 23.95 -21.80
C TYR A 158 -18.84 25.26 -21.60
N GLY A 159 -19.91 25.21 -20.82
CA GLY A 159 -20.90 26.28 -20.77
C GLY A 159 -21.49 26.54 -22.15
N ASP A 160 -21.41 27.80 -22.57
CA ASP A 160 -21.85 28.24 -23.90
C ASP A 160 -20.76 28.10 -25.00
N GLU A 161 -19.56 27.65 -24.64
CA GLU A 161 -18.42 27.55 -25.54
C GLU A 161 -18.24 26.14 -26.10
N LEU A 162 -17.60 26.06 -27.27
CA LEU A 162 -17.01 24.84 -27.80
C LEU A 162 -15.47 24.97 -27.72
N ARG A 163 -14.85 24.05 -26.98
CA ARG A 163 -13.40 23.98 -26.83
C ARG A 163 -12.82 22.82 -27.64
N PRO A 164 -11.66 22.98 -28.29
CA PRO A 164 -11.07 21.88 -29.04
C PRO A 164 -10.60 20.76 -28.12
N VAL A 165 -10.84 19.51 -28.53
CA VAL A 165 -10.23 18.33 -27.89
C VAL A 165 -8.78 18.28 -28.33
N GLU A 166 -7.86 18.26 -27.36
CA GLU A 166 -6.44 18.06 -27.64
C GLU A 166 -6.20 16.63 -28.14
N GLN A 167 -5.50 16.51 -29.27
CA GLN A 167 -5.15 15.23 -29.85
C GLN A 167 -3.62 15.12 -29.93
N LYS A 168 -3.06 14.03 -29.38
CA LYS A 168 -1.65 13.70 -29.45
C LYS A 168 -1.47 12.28 -29.93
N THR A 169 -0.35 12.01 -30.60
CA THR A 169 0.05 10.63 -30.94
C THR A 169 1.22 10.23 -30.06
N VAL A 170 0.99 9.21 -29.24
CA VAL A 170 2.05 8.55 -28.47
C VAL A 170 2.70 7.49 -29.36
N THR A 171 4.01 7.54 -29.49
CA THR A 171 4.80 6.57 -30.27
C THR A 171 5.58 5.67 -29.32
N VAL A 172 5.33 4.36 -29.39
CA VAL A 172 6.01 3.35 -28.58
C VAL A 172 6.85 2.45 -29.46
N ARG A 173 8.10 2.23 -29.06
CA ARG A 173 9.02 1.29 -29.72
C ARG A 173 9.04 -0.01 -28.92
N LEU A 174 8.51 -1.08 -29.51
CA LEU A 174 8.45 -2.41 -28.91
C LEU A 174 9.62 -3.25 -29.43
N ARG A 175 10.48 -3.70 -28.51
CA ARG A 175 11.58 -4.61 -28.86
C ARG A 175 11.02 -6.01 -29.11
N GLN A 176 11.40 -6.60 -30.23
CA GLN A 176 11.07 -7.97 -30.59
C GLN A 176 12.13 -8.96 -30.08
N ASP A 177 11.81 -10.24 -30.07
CA ASP A 177 12.71 -11.31 -29.61
C ASP A 177 14.02 -11.40 -30.45
N ASP A 178 13.96 -11.03 -31.72
CA ASP A 178 15.11 -10.95 -32.61
C ASP A 178 15.98 -9.69 -32.41
N GLY A 179 15.61 -8.83 -31.47
CA GLY A 179 16.30 -7.57 -31.13
C GLY A 179 15.93 -6.39 -32.04
N THR A 180 15.09 -6.58 -33.03
CA THR A 180 14.53 -5.48 -33.84
C THR A 180 13.48 -4.69 -33.04
N PHE A 181 13.00 -3.57 -33.59
CA PHE A 181 11.94 -2.76 -32.97
C PHE A 181 10.79 -2.61 -33.95
N THR A 182 9.58 -2.86 -33.47
CA THR A 182 8.36 -2.35 -34.09
C THR A 182 8.01 -0.99 -33.49
N VAL A 183 7.36 -0.15 -34.28
CA VAL A 183 6.90 1.18 -33.86
C VAL A 183 5.38 1.20 -33.90
N GLU A 184 4.78 1.40 -32.76
CA GLU A 184 3.34 1.55 -32.65
C GLU A 184 2.96 3.00 -32.30
N ARG A 185 1.81 3.45 -32.80
CA ARG A 185 1.32 4.79 -32.61
C ARG A 185 -0.09 4.75 -32.07
N TYR A 186 -0.31 5.46 -30.95
CA TYR A 186 -1.58 5.52 -30.25
C TYR A 186 -2.09 6.97 -30.27
N PRO A 187 -3.25 7.26 -30.86
CA PRO A 187 -3.89 8.56 -30.67
C PRO A 187 -4.33 8.67 -29.23
N THR A 188 -4.16 9.83 -28.61
CA THR A 188 -4.68 10.14 -27.28
C THR A 188 -5.51 11.40 -27.36
N TYR A 189 -6.56 11.47 -26.56
CA TYR A 189 -7.49 12.58 -26.52
C TYR A 189 -7.50 13.17 -25.11
N ARG A 190 -7.63 14.49 -25.02
CA ARG A 190 -7.62 15.19 -23.75
C ARG A 190 -8.52 16.42 -23.81
N THR A 191 -9.24 16.69 -22.72
CA THR A 191 -9.91 17.97 -22.42
C THR A 191 -9.12 18.75 -21.37
N HIS A 192 -9.63 19.87 -20.91
CA HIS A 192 -9.01 20.61 -19.80
C HIS A 192 -9.13 19.86 -18.46
N HIS A 193 -10.12 18.96 -18.31
CA HIS A 193 -10.24 18.13 -17.13
C HIS A 193 -9.18 17.01 -17.06
N GLY A 194 -8.72 16.53 -18.23
CA GLY A 194 -7.70 15.48 -18.25
C GLY A 194 -7.78 14.56 -19.47
N PRO A 195 -7.01 13.46 -19.46
CA PRO A 195 -7.05 12.46 -20.53
C PRO A 195 -8.38 11.73 -20.57
N ILE A 196 -8.85 11.41 -21.80
CA ILE A 196 -10.03 10.60 -22.00
C ILE A 196 -9.69 9.13 -21.77
N VAL A 197 -10.45 8.47 -20.89
CA VAL A 197 -10.18 7.08 -20.45
C VAL A 197 -11.25 6.09 -20.88
N ARG A 198 -12.46 6.56 -21.21
CA ARG A 198 -13.58 5.72 -21.71
C ARG A 198 -14.67 6.56 -22.37
N ALA A 199 -15.66 5.88 -22.95
CA ALA A 199 -16.90 6.50 -23.38
C ALA A 199 -18.10 5.77 -22.74
N GLU A 200 -19.12 6.54 -22.36
CA GLU A 200 -20.41 6.05 -21.90
C GLU A 200 -21.50 6.60 -22.85
N GLY A 201 -21.92 5.76 -23.81
CA GLY A 201 -22.76 6.21 -24.91
C GLY A 201 -22.07 7.26 -25.78
N ASP A 202 -22.71 8.42 -25.95
CA ASP A 202 -22.16 9.54 -26.74
C ASP A 202 -21.27 10.48 -25.93
N ARG A 203 -21.10 10.22 -24.63
CA ARG A 203 -20.24 11.01 -23.75
C ARG A 203 -18.88 10.36 -23.58
N TRP A 204 -17.85 11.18 -23.59
CA TRP A 204 -16.49 10.77 -23.26
C TRP A 204 -16.20 11.10 -21.81
N VAL A 205 -15.45 10.26 -21.15
CA VAL A 205 -15.08 10.47 -19.75
C VAL A 205 -13.60 10.84 -19.65
N ALA A 206 -13.36 12.06 -19.17
CA ALA A 206 -12.05 12.54 -18.79
C ALA A 206 -11.79 12.18 -17.32
N VAL A 207 -10.51 11.94 -16.96
CA VAL A 207 -10.08 11.78 -15.57
C VAL A 207 -9.20 12.94 -15.16
N ALA A 208 -9.57 13.59 -14.05
CA ALA A 208 -8.77 14.61 -13.41
C ALA A 208 -8.04 14.03 -12.19
N LEU A 209 -6.74 14.22 -12.11
CA LEU A 209 -5.86 13.78 -11.03
C LEU A 209 -4.68 14.73 -10.90
N MET A 210 -3.77 14.50 -9.95
CA MET A 210 -2.55 15.29 -9.80
C MET A 210 -1.63 15.08 -11.01
N GLU A 211 -1.43 16.14 -11.81
CA GLU A 211 -0.68 16.12 -13.06
C GLU A 211 0.58 16.98 -13.06
N GLU A 212 1.24 17.04 -11.91
CA GLU A 212 2.48 17.79 -11.71
C GLU A 212 3.68 16.88 -11.43
N PRO A 213 4.02 15.92 -12.32
CA PRO A 213 5.03 14.90 -12.03
C PRO A 213 6.41 15.49 -11.75
N ARG A 214 6.75 16.63 -12.39
CA ARG A 214 8.02 17.32 -12.14
C ARG A 214 8.07 17.91 -10.73
N LYS A 215 7.00 18.54 -10.27
CA LYS A 215 6.92 19.08 -8.90
C LYS A 215 6.91 17.93 -7.88
N ALA A 216 6.21 16.83 -8.17
CA ALA A 216 6.19 15.65 -7.32
C ALA A 216 7.58 15.04 -7.11
N LEU A 217 8.39 14.93 -8.17
CA LEU A 217 9.77 14.47 -8.06
C LEU A 217 10.65 15.45 -7.28
N ILE A 218 10.45 16.76 -7.46
CA ILE A 218 11.17 17.81 -6.71
C ILE A 218 10.80 17.72 -5.22
N GLN A 219 9.52 17.65 -4.88
CA GLN A 219 9.04 17.48 -3.50
C GLN A 219 9.64 16.24 -2.86
N SER A 220 9.56 15.09 -3.53
CA SER A 220 10.07 13.82 -3.04
C SER A 220 11.57 13.81 -2.82
N TYR A 221 12.33 14.51 -3.65
CA TYR A 221 13.77 14.68 -3.46
C TYR A 221 14.08 15.70 -2.35
N ALA A 222 13.42 16.87 -2.34
CA ALA A 222 13.68 17.93 -1.38
C ALA A 222 13.43 17.47 0.07
N ARG A 223 12.36 16.72 0.33
CA ARG A 223 12.04 16.22 1.68
C ARG A 223 13.14 15.35 2.29
N THR A 224 13.98 14.70 1.46
CA THR A 224 15.13 13.92 1.97
C THR A 224 16.20 14.77 2.62
N LYS A 225 16.16 16.09 2.41
CA LYS A 225 17.09 17.08 2.96
C LYS A 225 16.48 17.94 4.06
N ALA A 226 15.16 17.85 4.30
CA ALA A 226 14.48 18.58 5.37
C ALA A 226 15.07 18.21 6.72
N LYS A 227 15.38 19.22 7.56
CA LYS A 227 16.04 19.04 8.84
C LYS A 227 15.08 19.03 10.03
N ASN A 228 13.90 19.56 9.85
CA ASN A 228 12.86 19.72 10.87
C ASN A 228 11.49 19.78 10.23
N LEU A 229 10.45 19.83 11.07
CA LEU A 229 9.06 19.86 10.64
C LEU A 229 8.74 21.08 9.79
N ASP A 230 9.25 22.25 10.14
CA ASP A 230 8.94 23.50 9.41
C ASP A 230 9.45 23.44 7.96
N GLU A 231 10.71 23.01 7.76
CA GLU A 231 11.27 22.79 6.42
C GLU A 231 10.50 21.72 5.63
N PHE A 232 10.03 20.67 6.33
CA PHE A 232 9.23 19.61 5.72
C PHE A 232 7.87 20.14 5.25
N LEU A 233 7.18 20.94 6.07
CA LEU A 233 5.89 21.56 5.72
C LEU A 233 6.04 22.56 4.55
N GLU A 234 7.10 23.37 4.53
CA GLU A 234 7.39 24.26 3.41
C GLU A 234 7.52 23.49 2.07
N ILE A 235 8.19 22.34 2.08
CA ILE A 235 8.30 21.47 0.91
C ILE A 235 6.92 20.93 0.49
N MET A 236 6.06 20.61 1.46
CA MET A 236 4.70 20.09 1.22
C MET A 236 3.77 21.12 0.55
N GLU A 237 4.08 22.43 0.59
CA GLU A 237 3.32 23.48 -0.12
C GLU A 237 3.26 23.30 -1.65
N SER A 238 4.06 22.41 -2.20
CA SER A 238 3.94 22.02 -3.62
C SER A 238 2.69 21.18 -3.92
N HIS A 239 2.00 20.67 -2.92
CA HIS A 239 0.76 19.88 -3.01
C HIS A 239 0.82 18.72 -4.01
N THR A 240 1.89 17.94 -4.01
CA THR A 240 2.09 16.86 -4.98
C THR A 240 2.25 15.47 -4.35
N ASN A 241 2.07 15.35 -3.04
CA ASN A 241 1.95 14.07 -2.35
C ASN A 241 0.47 13.64 -2.35
N SER A 242 -0.02 13.09 -3.47
CA SER A 242 -1.45 13.01 -3.76
C SER A 242 -2.21 12.08 -2.79
N SER A 243 -2.05 10.78 -2.89
CA SER A 243 -2.86 9.80 -2.13
C SER A 243 -2.11 9.18 -0.93
N ASN A 244 -1.04 9.82 -0.45
CA ASN A 244 -0.27 9.33 0.69
C ASN A 244 -0.36 10.25 1.90
N ASN A 245 -0.62 9.66 3.06
CA ASN A 245 -0.35 10.29 4.34
C ASN A 245 1.15 10.29 4.63
N THR A 246 1.58 11.15 5.53
CA THR A 246 2.95 11.15 6.07
C THR A 246 2.93 11.08 7.58
N VAL A 247 3.69 10.15 8.16
CA VAL A 247 4.06 10.15 9.57
C VAL A 247 5.50 10.64 9.66
N PHE A 248 5.74 11.63 10.50
CA PHE A 248 6.99 12.37 10.59
C PHE A 248 7.48 12.45 12.04
N ALA A 249 8.82 12.45 12.21
CA ALA A 249 9.47 12.78 13.48
C ALA A 249 10.79 13.50 13.22
N ASP A 250 11.24 14.37 14.17
CA ASP A 250 12.52 15.07 14.07
C ASP A 250 13.29 15.15 15.40
N ALA A 251 14.57 15.56 15.31
CA ALA A 251 15.45 15.72 16.45
C ALA A 251 15.10 16.90 17.39
N ALA A 252 14.21 17.81 16.96
CA ALA A 252 13.64 18.84 17.82
C ALA A 252 12.52 18.30 18.72
N GLY A 253 12.13 17.04 18.52
CA GLY A 253 11.07 16.37 19.28
C GLY A 253 9.68 16.50 18.66
N ASN A 254 9.58 17.08 17.48
CA ASN A 254 8.29 17.17 16.78
C ASN A 254 7.89 15.82 16.21
N ILE A 255 6.58 15.55 16.28
CA ILE A 255 5.93 14.43 15.61
C ILE A 255 4.72 14.94 14.84
N ALA A 256 4.44 14.36 13.68
CA ALA A 256 3.27 14.75 12.90
C ALA A 256 2.66 13.57 12.14
N TYR A 257 1.35 13.56 12.08
CA TYR A 257 0.57 12.90 11.04
C TYR A 257 0.07 13.99 10.08
N LEU A 258 0.46 13.88 8.83
CA LEU A 258 0.02 14.77 7.77
C LEU A 258 -0.81 13.97 6.77
N HIS A 259 -2.05 14.42 6.55
CA HIS A 259 -2.92 13.84 5.55
C HIS A 259 -2.42 14.11 4.13
N SER A 260 -2.96 13.41 3.15
CA SER A 260 -2.69 13.66 1.72
C SER A 260 -2.84 15.14 1.40
N ASN A 261 -1.90 15.70 0.64
CA ASN A 261 -1.89 17.14 0.43
C ASN A 261 -2.33 17.60 -0.97
N PHE A 262 -2.73 16.66 -1.85
CA PHE A 262 -3.44 16.99 -3.08
C PHE A 262 -4.92 16.64 -2.91
N VAL A 263 -5.70 17.60 -2.42
CA VAL A 263 -7.14 17.43 -2.24
C VAL A 263 -7.86 18.57 -2.93
N PRO A 264 -8.54 18.31 -4.05
CA PRO A 264 -9.28 19.34 -4.77
C PRO A 264 -10.46 19.88 -3.96
N LYS A 265 -10.66 21.22 -3.99
CA LYS A 265 -11.88 21.86 -3.48
C LYS A 265 -13.01 21.66 -4.47
N ARG A 266 -14.10 21.06 -4.02
CA ARG A 266 -15.27 20.69 -4.82
C ARG A 266 -16.56 21.29 -4.27
N ARG A 267 -17.57 21.32 -5.09
CA ARG A 267 -18.94 21.59 -4.64
C ARG A 267 -19.42 20.44 -3.74
N SER A 268 -19.97 20.80 -2.58
CA SER A 268 -20.46 19.83 -1.59
C SER A 268 -21.83 19.25 -1.90
N ASP A 269 -22.53 19.82 -2.88
CA ASP A 269 -23.87 19.38 -3.31
C ASP A 269 -23.82 18.39 -4.49
N LEU A 270 -22.63 18.04 -5.00
CA LEU A 270 -22.40 17.06 -6.05
C LEU A 270 -21.66 15.83 -5.51
N ASP A 271 -21.97 14.68 -6.12
CA ASP A 271 -21.31 13.41 -5.80
C ASP A 271 -20.18 13.11 -6.80
N TYR A 272 -18.97 13.47 -6.45
CA TYR A 272 -17.77 13.21 -7.27
C TYR A 272 -17.25 11.76 -7.20
N LEU A 273 -17.89 10.87 -6.42
CA LEU A 273 -17.65 9.43 -6.53
C LEU A 273 -18.18 8.84 -7.85
N ASN A 274 -19.03 9.59 -8.54
CA ASN A 274 -19.53 9.30 -9.87
C ASN A 274 -19.10 10.40 -10.84
N PRO A 275 -19.06 10.12 -12.16
CA PRO A 275 -18.74 11.14 -13.14
C PRO A 275 -19.71 12.34 -13.03
N VAL A 276 -19.15 13.55 -13.05
CA VAL A 276 -19.93 14.80 -13.08
C VAL A 276 -20.00 15.40 -14.48
N ASP A 277 -20.96 16.29 -14.75
CA ASP A 277 -21.14 16.90 -16.06
C ASP A 277 -20.00 17.89 -16.38
N GLY A 278 -19.02 17.46 -17.19
CA GLY A 278 -17.88 18.28 -17.63
C GLY A 278 -18.27 19.45 -18.55
N SER A 279 -19.54 19.52 -19.02
CA SER A 279 -20.00 20.68 -19.78
C SER A 279 -20.46 21.85 -18.89
N ASP A 280 -20.66 21.62 -17.59
CA ASP A 280 -21.00 22.66 -16.60
C ASP A 280 -19.75 23.20 -15.92
N PRO A 281 -19.33 24.47 -16.16
CA PRO A 281 -18.16 25.06 -15.52
C PRO A 281 -18.20 25.08 -13.98
N SER A 282 -19.39 24.94 -13.39
CA SER A 282 -19.53 24.92 -11.94
C SER A 282 -19.10 23.60 -11.28
N THR A 283 -18.84 22.57 -12.06
CA THR A 283 -18.31 21.28 -11.59
C THR A 283 -16.79 21.27 -11.47
N ASP A 284 -16.10 22.25 -12.04
CA ASP A 284 -14.65 22.36 -11.99
C ASP A 284 -14.11 22.44 -10.56
N TRP A 285 -12.91 21.95 -10.37
CA TRP A 285 -12.15 22.15 -9.12
C TRP A 285 -11.90 23.63 -8.83
N GLN A 286 -12.14 24.01 -7.58
CA GLN A 286 -11.97 25.40 -7.10
C GLN A 286 -10.60 25.62 -6.43
N GLY A 287 -9.56 24.95 -6.92
CA GLY A 287 -8.23 24.92 -6.33
C GLY A 287 -8.02 23.72 -5.42
N LEU A 288 -7.00 23.78 -4.56
CA LEU A 288 -6.65 22.71 -3.59
C LEU A 288 -6.90 23.19 -2.16
N HIS A 289 -7.17 22.24 -1.28
CA HIS A 289 -7.12 22.50 0.15
C HIS A 289 -5.67 22.78 0.58
N THR A 290 -5.51 23.72 1.52
CA THR A 290 -4.19 23.99 2.12
C THR A 290 -3.81 22.89 3.12
N ILE A 291 -2.57 22.90 3.58
CA ILE A 291 -2.13 21.97 4.63
C ILE A 291 -2.95 22.15 5.89
N GLU A 292 -3.26 23.39 6.28
CA GLU A 292 -4.05 23.71 7.47
C GLU A 292 -5.53 23.29 7.35
N GLU A 293 -6.06 23.25 6.12
CA GLU A 293 -7.43 22.78 5.86
C GLU A 293 -7.54 21.25 5.85
N SER A 294 -6.43 20.53 5.98
CA SER A 294 -6.39 19.07 5.98
C SER A 294 -6.39 18.49 7.41
N PRO A 295 -6.90 17.24 7.61
CA PRO A 295 -7.02 16.62 8.94
C PRO A 295 -5.65 16.14 9.45
N ASN A 296 -4.77 17.05 9.78
CA ASN A 296 -3.44 16.79 10.32
C ASN A 296 -3.46 16.69 11.85
N SER A 297 -2.48 15.97 12.43
CA SER A 297 -2.20 15.95 13.87
C SER A 297 -0.72 16.27 14.09
N ILE A 298 -0.43 17.45 14.62
CA ILE A 298 0.94 17.92 14.86
C ILE A 298 1.12 18.10 16.36
N ASN A 299 2.16 17.43 16.92
CA ASN A 299 2.52 17.50 18.34
C ASN A 299 1.32 17.30 19.28
N PRO A 300 0.48 16.27 19.12
CA PRO A 300 -0.68 16.08 19.96
C PRO A 300 -0.26 15.79 21.42
N PRO A 301 -1.08 16.18 22.41
CA PRO A 301 -0.75 15.97 23.83
C PRO A 301 -0.73 14.49 24.24
N THR A 302 -1.24 13.58 23.42
CA THR A 302 -1.11 12.13 23.61
C THR A 302 0.35 11.68 23.55
N GLY A 303 1.22 12.44 22.89
CA GLY A 303 2.64 12.12 22.72
C GLY A 303 2.92 11.06 21.64
N TRP A 304 1.97 10.76 20.78
CA TRP A 304 2.14 9.87 19.65
C TRP A 304 1.18 10.19 18.51
N VAL A 305 1.55 9.80 17.29
CA VAL A 305 0.70 9.75 16.12
C VAL A 305 0.89 8.43 15.40
N GLN A 306 -0.16 7.95 14.72
CA GLN A 306 -0.14 6.72 13.96
C GLN A 306 -0.93 6.82 12.66
N ASN A 307 -0.58 5.99 11.69
CA ASN A 307 -1.44 5.63 10.59
C ASN A 307 -1.12 4.21 10.09
N THR A 308 -2.16 3.44 9.87
CA THR A 308 -2.13 2.07 9.34
C THR A 308 -3.01 1.94 8.10
N ASN A 309 -3.09 2.99 7.29
CA ASN A 309 -4.05 3.19 6.18
C ASN A 309 -5.51 3.26 6.65
N ASN A 310 -5.72 3.54 7.91
CA ASN A 310 -7.00 3.92 8.45
C ASN A 310 -7.25 5.42 8.22
N TRP A 311 -8.46 5.84 8.52
CA TRP A 311 -8.84 7.25 8.43
C TRP A 311 -8.02 8.16 9.36
N PRO A 312 -7.97 9.50 9.10
CA PRO A 312 -7.19 10.43 9.93
C PRO A 312 -7.79 10.69 11.33
N TYR A 313 -9.04 10.28 11.54
CA TYR A 313 -9.84 10.65 12.72
C TYR A 313 -9.52 9.82 13.97
N SER A 314 -8.49 8.97 13.90
CA SER A 314 -7.91 8.25 15.04
C SER A 314 -6.36 8.35 15.08
N ALA A 315 -5.77 9.25 14.30
CA ALA A 315 -4.32 9.38 14.15
C ALA A 315 -3.58 9.72 15.45
N ALA A 316 -4.24 10.35 16.42
CA ALA A 316 -3.68 10.74 17.73
C ALA A 316 -4.60 10.32 18.90
N GLY A 317 -5.33 9.20 18.74
CA GLY A 317 -6.33 8.73 19.71
C GLY A 317 -7.67 9.46 19.58
N THR A 318 -8.66 8.95 20.31
CA THR A 318 -10.07 9.35 20.14
C THR A 318 -10.31 10.84 20.48
N GLU A 319 -9.59 11.39 21.46
CA GLU A 319 -9.85 12.75 21.97
C GLU A 319 -9.06 13.84 21.22
N HIS A 320 -7.91 13.49 20.63
CA HIS A 320 -6.94 14.45 20.10
C HIS A 320 -6.74 14.37 18.59
N SER A 321 -7.44 13.47 17.93
CA SER A 321 -7.46 13.40 16.46
C SER A 321 -8.39 14.45 15.86
N PRO A 322 -8.21 14.81 14.59
CA PRO A 322 -9.19 15.59 13.83
C PRO A 322 -10.59 14.96 13.93
N ARG A 323 -11.64 15.76 13.81
CA ARG A 323 -13.01 15.23 13.85
C ARG A 323 -13.62 15.22 12.46
N GLN A 324 -14.08 14.05 12.00
CA GLN A 324 -14.64 13.86 10.65
C GLN A 324 -15.66 14.94 10.24
N LYS A 325 -16.53 15.35 11.16
CA LYS A 325 -17.57 16.35 10.91
C LYS A 325 -17.05 17.77 10.59
N ASP A 326 -15.78 18.04 10.84
CA ASP A 326 -15.16 19.34 10.59
C ASP A 326 -14.56 19.43 9.18
N TYR A 327 -14.61 18.34 8.39
CA TYR A 327 -14.05 18.23 7.04
C TYR A 327 -15.10 17.77 6.03
N PRO A 328 -14.96 18.13 4.74
CA PRO A 328 -15.83 17.60 3.70
C PRO A 328 -15.67 16.09 3.54
N PRO A 329 -16.72 15.34 3.12
CA PRO A 329 -16.70 13.88 3.03
C PRO A 329 -15.62 13.32 2.11
N TYR A 330 -15.22 14.05 1.07
CA TYR A 330 -14.19 13.64 0.13
C TYR A 330 -12.76 13.78 0.68
N MET A 331 -12.59 14.42 1.84
CA MET A 331 -11.27 14.54 2.46
C MET A 331 -10.68 13.18 2.82
N ASP A 332 -11.50 12.26 3.31
CA ASP A 332 -11.14 10.85 3.46
C ASP A 332 -12.42 9.99 3.44
N SER A 333 -12.51 9.07 2.50
CA SER A 333 -13.62 8.13 2.31
C SER A 333 -13.42 6.81 3.06
N GLY A 334 -12.30 6.67 3.79
CA GLY A 334 -11.96 5.47 4.55
C GLY A 334 -12.70 5.32 5.86
N SER A 335 -12.33 4.29 6.56
CA SER A 335 -12.83 3.97 7.90
C SER A 335 -11.70 3.48 8.79
N GLU A 336 -12.01 3.24 10.05
CA GLU A 336 -11.11 2.48 10.91
C GLU A 336 -10.91 1.06 10.35
N ASN A 337 -9.74 0.48 10.60
CA ASN A 337 -9.43 -0.89 10.22
C ASN A 337 -8.82 -1.66 11.40
N ALA A 338 -8.74 -2.98 11.28
CA ALA A 338 -8.27 -3.84 12.36
C ALA A 338 -6.82 -3.50 12.83
N ARG A 339 -5.94 -3.01 11.94
CA ARG A 339 -4.60 -2.55 12.33
C ARG A 339 -4.64 -1.22 13.09
N GLY A 340 -5.55 -0.31 12.74
CA GLY A 340 -5.77 0.93 13.46
C GLY A 340 -6.27 0.67 14.88
N ILE A 341 -7.25 -0.24 15.02
CA ILE A 341 -7.72 -0.70 16.34
C ILE A 341 -6.56 -1.30 17.15
N HIS A 342 -5.74 -2.14 16.53
CA HIS A 342 -4.55 -2.71 17.15
C HIS A 342 -3.55 -1.65 17.59
N ALA A 343 -3.22 -0.71 16.71
CA ALA A 343 -2.29 0.38 17.00
C ALA A 343 -2.79 1.24 18.19
N LEU A 344 -4.09 1.58 18.23
CA LEU A 344 -4.68 2.33 19.35
C LEU A 344 -4.56 1.54 20.67
N ALA A 345 -4.89 0.25 20.66
CA ALA A 345 -4.81 -0.58 21.84
C ALA A 345 -3.38 -0.65 22.44
N LEU A 346 -2.35 -0.53 21.61
CA LEU A 346 -0.95 -0.51 22.04
C LEU A 346 -0.48 0.89 22.44
N LEU A 347 -0.83 1.93 21.68
CA LEU A 347 -0.29 3.28 21.84
C LEU A 347 -0.99 4.08 22.95
N GLU A 348 -2.28 3.89 23.19
CA GLU A 348 -3.02 4.59 24.24
C GLU A 348 -2.46 4.31 25.66
N PRO A 349 -2.27 3.04 26.09
CA PRO A 349 -1.72 2.73 27.41
C PRO A 349 -0.20 2.89 27.48
N MET A 350 0.49 3.12 26.36
CA MET A 350 1.96 3.19 26.30
C MET A 350 2.49 4.27 27.24
N SER A 351 3.51 3.94 28.02
CA SER A 351 4.23 4.87 28.89
C SER A 351 5.54 5.32 28.24
N ALA A 352 6.68 4.81 28.69
CA ALA A 352 7.99 5.05 28.11
C ALA A 352 8.36 3.91 27.16
N VAL A 353 8.87 4.25 25.98
CA VAL A 353 9.32 3.28 24.98
C VAL A 353 10.70 3.68 24.44
N ASP A 354 11.54 2.70 24.19
CA ASP A 354 12.82 2.83 23.48
C ASP A 354 12.75 2.18 22.08
N LEU A 355 13.88 2.05 21.40
CA LEU A 355 13.94 1.38 20.09
C LEU A 355 13.49 -0.09 20.14
N ASP A 356 13.84 -0.83 21.22
CA ASP A 356 13.42 -2.22 21.39
C ASP A 356 11.92 -2.32 21.64
N GLY A 357 11.38 -1.44 22.46
CA GLY A 357 9.96 -1.31 22.69
C GLY A 357 9.18 -0.96 21.40
N LEU A 358 9.73 -0.08 20.55
CA LEU A 358 9.10 0.25 19.27
C LEU A 358 9.12 -0.94 18.29
N VAL A 359 10.16 -1.77 18.30
CA VAL A 359 10.17 -3.04 17.56
C VAL A 359 9.10 -3.97 18.10
N THR A 360 8.98 -4.10 19.42
CA THR A 360 7.95 -4.93 20.06
C THR A 360 6.53 -4.49 19.66
N LEU A 361 6.25 -3.18 19.63
CA LEU A 361 4.97 -2.65 19.16
C LEU A 361 4.71 -3.01 17.68
N ALA A 362 5.74 -2.87 16.82
CA ALA A 362 5.61 -3.16 15.39
C ALA A 362 5.36 -4.64 15.07
N TYR A 363 5.75 -5.53 15.96
CA TYR A 363 5.63 -6.99 15.80
C TYR A 363 4.68 -7.63 16.82
N ASP A 364 3.81 -6.85 17.47
CA ASP A 364 2.78 -7.43 18.35
C ASP A 364 1.90 -8.40 17.60
N GLU A 365 1.62 -9.55 18.22
CA GLU A 365 1.01 -10.71 17.59
C GLU A 365 -0.53 -10.71 17.59
N ALA A 366 -1.19 -9.73 18.20
CA ALA A 366 -2.65 -9.71 18.29
C ALA A 366 -3.34 -9.57 16.92
N LEU A 367 -4.50 -10.20 16.82
CA LEU A 367 -5.35 -10.21 15.62
C LEU A 367 -6.77 -9.73 15.98
N PRO A 368 -6.95 -8.43 16.23
CA PRO A 368 -8.20 -7.89 16.77
C PRO A 368 -9.42 -8.06 15.87
N ALA A 369 -9.27 -8.33 14.57
CA ALA A 369 -10.42 -8.67 13.73
C ALA A 369 -11.20 -9.89 14.27
N PHE A 370 -10.54 -10.82 14.92
CA PHE A 370 -11.18 -12.00 15.48
C PHE A 370 -11.91 -11.74 16.79
N ASP A 371 -11.75 -10.57 17.42
CA ASP A 371 -12.57 -10.15 18.56
C ASP A 371 -14.02 -9.90 18.15
N GLU A 372 -14.24 -9.40 16.93
CA GLU A 372 -15.56 -9.16 16.37
C GLU A 372 -16.11 -10.40 15.64
N LEU A 373 -15.25 -11.16 14.97
CA LEU A 373 -15.67 -12.24 14.08
C LEU A 373 -16.02 -13.55 14.82
N LEU A 374 -15.31 -13.92 15.90
CA LEU A 374 -15.52 -15.20 16.58
C LEU A 374 -16.82 -15.29 17.40
N PRO A 375 -17.29 -14.26 18.11
CA PRO A 375 -18.51 -14.35 18.90
C PRO A 375 -19.76 -14.78 18.10
N PRO A 376 -20.04 -14.25 16.88
CA PRO A 376 -21.13 -14.74 16.03
C PRO A 376 -20.99 -16.24 15.67
N LEU A 377 -19.78 -16.71 15.37
CA LEU A 377 -19.54 -18.13 15.08
C LEU A 377 -19.86 -19.02 16.30
N PHE A 378 -19.41 -18.62 17.50
CA PHE A 378 -19.68 -19.38 18.73
C PHE A 378 -21.18 -19.42 19.05
N THR A 379 -21.89 -18.31 18.83
CA THR A 379 -23.35 -18.26 18.96
C THR A 379 -24.03 -19.22 17.96
N ALA A 380 -23.64 -19.13 16.68
CA ALA A 380 -24.17 -19.99 15.63
C ALA A 380 -23.95 -21.51 15.96
N PHE A 381 -22.78 -21.84 16.50
CA PHE A 381 -22.48 -23.22 16.93
C PHE A 381 -23.29 -23.64 18.16
N ALA A 382 -23.43 -22.77 19.16
CA ALA A 382 -24.22 -23.07 20.38
C ALA A 382 -25.68 -23.39 20.06
N ASP A 383 -26.26 -22.66 19.11
CA ASP A 383 -27.65 -22.79 18.67
C ASP A 383 -27.93 -24.06 17.83
N LEU A 384 -26.90 -24.80 17.42
CA LEU A 384 -27.10 -26.09 16.73
C LEU A 384 -27.78 -27.09 17.65
N PRO A 385 -28.76 -27.88 17.14
CA PRO A 385 -29.32 -29.02 17.87
C PRO A 385 -28.24 -29.97 18.38
N GLY A 386 -28.41 -30.50 19.58
CA GLY A 386 -27.39 -31.34 20.21
C GLY A 386 -27.06 -32.63 19.44
N ASP A 387 -28.01 -33.13 18.64
CA ASP A 387 -27.88 -34.30 17.77
C ASP A 387 -27.48 -33.97 16.32
N ALA A 388 -27.28 -32.70 16.01
CA ALA A 388 -26.85 -32.28 14.66
C ALA A 388 -25.45 -32.86 14.33
N PRO A 389 -25.28 -33.57 13.21
CA PRO A 389 -23.97 -34.12 12.82
C PRO A 389 -22.87 -33.05 12.73
N ALA A 390 -23.23 -31.83 12.33
CA ALA A 390 -22.31 -30.69 12.28
C ALA A 390 -21.76 -30.35 13.67
N LYS A 391 -22.58 -30.45 14.74
CA LYS A 391 -22.15 -30.11 16.09
C LYS A 391 -20.99 -31.01 16.57
N ALA A 392 -21.10 -32.31 16.38
CA ALA A 392 -20.02 -33.24 16.74
C ALA A 392 -18.76 -33.04 15.91
N ARG A 393 -18.91 -32.72 14.61
CA ARG A 393 -17.79 -32.50 13.69
C ARG A 393 -17.02 -31.19 13.97
N LEU A 394 -17.72 -30.12 14.30
CA LEU A 394 -17.14 -28.79 14.51
C LEU A 394 -16.64 -28.56 15.93
N ALA A 395 -17.16 -29.32 16.93
CA ALA A 395 -16.84 -29.12 18.34
C ALA A 395 -15.33 -29.04 18.66
N PRO A 396 -14.45 -29.91 18.12
CA PRO A 396 -13.01 -29.82 18.41
C PRO A 396 -12.39 -28.51 17.92
N ALA A 397 -12.74 -28.04 16.72
CA ALA A 397 -12.22 -26.80 16.17
C ALA A 397 -12.78 -25.58 16.91
N ILE A 398 -14.05 -25.58 17.29
CA ILE A 398 -14.65 -24.52 18.12
C ILE A 398 -13.94 -24.47 19.49
N ALA A 399 -13.70 -25.58 20.14
CA ALA A 399 -12.97 -25.60 21.42
C ALA A 399 -11.54 -25.05 21.29
N GLN A 400 -10.88 -25.31 20.16
CA GLN A 400 -9.58 -24.77 19.86
C GLN A 400 -9.62 -23.23 19.67
N LEU A 401 -10.66 -22.71 18.99
CA LEU A 401 -10.86 -21.27 18.79
C LEU A 401 -11.30 -20.55 20.08
N GLU A 402 -12.11 -21.18 20.92
CA GLU A 402 -12.52 -20.63 22.23
C GLU A 402 -11.34 -20.50 23.21
N ALA A 403 -10.38 -21.43 23.14
CA ALA A 403 -9.18 -21.44 23.98
C ALA A 403 -8.06 -20.50 23.42
N TRP A 404 -8.22 -20.01 22.20
CA TRP A 404 -7.19 -19.20 21.54
C TRP A 404 -7.18 -17.76 22.08
N ASP A 405 -5.96 -17.25 22.34
CA ASP A 405 -5.71 -15.88 22.82
C ASP A 405 -5.80 -14.82 21.72
N ARG A 406 -6.09 -15.21 20.47
CA ARG A 406 -6.16 -14.38 19.26
C ARG A 406 -4.82 -13.76 18.88
N ARG A 407 -3.74 -14.44 19.22
CA ARG A 407 -2.38 -14.06 18.83
C ARG A 407 -1.84 -15.09 17.84
N TYR A 408 -1.10 -14.61 16.83
CA TYR A 408 -0.49 -15.54 15.88
C TYR A 408 0.78 -16.17 16.46
N ALA A 409 1.01 -17.45 16.16
CA ALA A 409 2.25 -18.14 16.45
C ALA A 409 2.51 -19.24 15.41
N ILE A 410 3.77 -19.60 15.18
CA ILE A 410 4.14 -20.62 14.18
C ILE A 410 3.61 -22.01 14.55
N ASP A 411 3.47 -22.33 15.82
CA ASP A 411 2.97 -23.59 16.36
C ASP A 411 1.46 -23.60 16.64
N SER A 412 0.77 -22.47 16.40
CA SER A 412 -0.66 -22.33 16.69
C SER A 412 -1.53 -22.97 15.62
N VAL A 413 -2.26 -24.01 15.99
CA VAL A 413 -3.34 -24.60 15.19
C VAL A 413 -4.53 -23.65 15.11
N ALA A 414 -4.86 -22.95 16.21
CA ALA A 414 -5.98 -22.01 16.25
C ALA A 414 -5.79 -20.87 15.25
N THR A 415 -4.56 -20.34 15.11
CA THR A 415 -4.24 -19.35 14.08
C THR A 415 -4.56 -19.88 12.67
N ALA A 416 -4.15 -21.10 12.34
CA ALA A 416 -4.42 -21.70 11.03
C ALA A 416 -5.93 -21.85 10.78
N VAL A 417 -6.67 -22.40 11.75
CA VAL A 417 -8.13 -22.58 11.65
C VAL A 417 -8.84 -21.23 11.51
N ALA A 418 -8.48 -20.23 12.31
CA ALA A 418 -9.07 -18.89 12.27
C ALA A 418 -8.84 -18.20 10.92
N ILE A 419 -7.62 -18.24 10.37
CA ILE A 419 -7.29 -17.64 9.07
C ILE A 419 -8.05 -18.33 7.94
N PHE A 420 -8.09 -19.67 7.92
CA PHE A 420 -8.81 -20.43 6.88
C PHE A 420 -10.32 -20.20 6.96
N TRP A 421 -10.88 -20.17 8.17
CA TRP A 421 -12.29 -19.84 8.40
C TRP A 421 -12.60 -18.40 7.96
N GLY A 422 -11.79 -17.44 8.39
CA GLY A 422 -11.96 -16.04 8.03
C GLY A 422 -11.87 -15.82 6.51
N ASP A 423 -10.94 -16.46 5.82
CA ASP A 423 -10.84 -16.40 4.37
C ASP A 423 -12.08 -17.01 3.68
N ALA A 424 -12.56 -18.16 4.13
CA ALA A 424 -13.77 -18.78 3.59
C ALA A 424 -15.01 -17.91 3.81
N LEU A 425 -15.15 -17.33 5.00
CA LEU A 425 -16.25 -16.42 5.35
C LEU A 425 -16.20 -15.15 4.49
N ARG A 426 -15.03 -14.53 4.35
CA ARG A 426 -14.82 -13.35 3.50
C ARG A 426 -15.19 -13.64 2.05
N ASP A 427 -14.78 -14.80 1.53
CA ASP A 427 -15.11 -15.21 0.16
C ASP A 427 -16.62 -15.37 -0.03
N ALA A 428 -17.31 -15.91 0.97
CA ALA A 428 -18.77 -16.12 0.93
C ALA A 428 -19.58 -14.82 0.88
N VAL A 429 -19.09 -13.72 1.49
CA VAL A 429 -19.82 -12.46 1.59
C VAL A 429 -19.25 -11.34 0.69
N ARG A 430 -18.18 -11.62 -0.06
CA ARG A 430 -17.42 -10.63 -0.84
C ARG A 430 -18.28 -9.85 -1.83
N ASP A 431 -19.12 -10.55 -2.58
CA ASP A 431 -19.90 -9.92 -3.65
C ASP A 431 -20.98 -9.00 -3.07
N GLU A 432 -21.58 -9.38 -1.95
CA GLU A 432 -22.53 -8.54 -1.23
C GLU A 432 -21.86 -7.27 -0.67
N ALA A 433 -20.72 -7.42 0.01
CA ALA A 433 -19.98 -6.29 0.55
C ALA A 433 -19.55 -5.31 -0.55
N ARG A 434 -19.09 -5.81 -1.70
CA ARG A 434 -18.69 -5.00 -2.85
C ARG A 434 -19.86 -4.27 -3.51
N ALA A 435 -20.96 -4.98 -3.72
CA ALA A 435 -22.14 -4.40 -4.36
C ALA A 435 -22.72 -3.22 -3.59
N ASN A 436 -22.66 -3.29 -2.26
CA ASN A 436 -23.20 -2.28 -1.36
C ASN A 436 -22.15 -1.28 -0.83
N ARG A 437 -20.88 -1.45 -1.17
CA ARG A 437 -19.75 -0.66 -0.63
C ARG A 437 -19.68 -0.68 0.91
N TRP A 438 -20.02 -1.81 1.52
CA TRP A 438 -20.01 -1.99 2.98
C TRP A 438 -18.63 -2.42 3.50
N ASN A 439 -18.36 -2.12 4.77
CA ASN A 439 -17.15 -2.61 5.44
C ASN A 439 -17.15 -4.14 5.49
N MET A 440 -16.09 -4.75 4.97
CA MET A 440 -15.98 -6.21 4.84
C MET A 440 -16.07 -6.92 6.19
N LEU A 441 -15.39 -6.42 7.24
CA LEU A 441 -15.42 -7.07 8.57
C LEU A 441 -16.81 -7.02 9.18
N THR A 442 -17.54 -5.91 9.02
CA THR A 442 -18.93 -5.79 9.47
C THR A 442 -19.83 -6.81 8.78
N VAL A 443 -19.74 -6.92 7.44
CA VAL A 443 -20.54 -7.91 6.69
C VAL A 443 -20.20 -9.33 7.09
N MET A 444 -18.92 -9.62 7.35
CA MET A 444 -18.50 -10.94 7.85
C MET A 444 -19.07 -11.24 9.24
N ALA A 445 -19.02 -10.27 10.16
CA ALA A 445 -19.56 -10.44 11.52
C ALA A 445 -21.09 -10.62 11.53
N GLU A 446 -21.79 -9.93 10.63
CA GLU A 446 -23.26 -9.98 10.48
C GLU A 446 -23.74 -11.13 9.58
N ALA A 447 -22.84 -11.93 9.03
CA ALA A 447 -23.20 -13.06 8.16
C ALA A 447 -24.10 -14.08 8.88
N ALA A 448 -25.09 -14.60 8.16
CA ALA A 448 -26.06 -15.55 8.71
C ALA A 448 -25.38 -16.77 9.38
N PRO A 449 -25.94 -17.32 10.49
CA PRO A 449 -25.34 -18.44 11.22
C PRO A 449 -24.96 -19.63 10.33
N ALA A 450 -25.75 -19.94 9.31
CA ALA A 450 -25.46 -21.04 8.38
C ALA A 450 -24.22 -20.75 7.51
N VAL A 451 -23.96 -19.47 7.16
CA VAL A 451 -22.77 -19.06 6.41
C VAL A 451 -21.52 -19.16 7.30
N GLN A 452 -21.61 -18.71 8.55
CA GLN A 452 -20.54 -18.82 9.54
C GLN A 452 -20.08 -20.27 9.73
N LEU A 453 -21.03 -21.17 9.96
CA LEU A 453 -20.77 -22.59 10.19
C LEU A 453 -20.25 -23.28 8.91
N LYS A 454 -20.84 -22.97 7.75
CA LYS A 454 -20.38 -23.52 6.47
C LYS A 454 -18.95 -23.10 6.16
N ALA A 455 -18.60 -21.85 6.41
CA ALA A 455 -17.23 -21.36 6.26
C ALA A 455 -16.23 -22.14 7.13
N LEU A 456 -16.61 -22.52 8.37
CA LEU A 456 -15.76 -23.34 9.23
C LEU A 456 -15.62 -24.78 8.69
N GLU A 457 -16.71 -25.40 8.22
CA GLU A 457 -16.64 -26.70 7.57
C GLU A 457 -15.69 -26.70 6.37
N ASP A 458 -15.79 -25.66 5.54
CA ASP A 458 -14.95 -25.51 4.35
C ASP A 458 -13.48 -25.27 4.71
N ALA A 459 -13.22 -24.50 5.77
CA ALA A 459 -11.88 -24.28 6.30
C ALA A 459 -11.22 -25.58 6.76
N LEU A 460 -11.93 -26.38 7.57
CA LEU A 460 -11.43 -27.67 8.06
C LEU A 460 -11.16 -28.63 6.89
N ALA A 461 -12.09 -28.72 5.93
CA ALA A 461 -11.94 -29.57 4.75
C ALA A 461 -10.75 -29.14 3.89
N ARG A 462 -10.49 -27.83 3.74
CA ARG A 462 -9.32 -27.29 3.03
C ARG A 462 -8.02 -27.62 3.74
N LEU A 463 -7.97 -27.53 5.07
CA LEU A 463 -6.81 -27.92 5.86
C LEU A 463 -6.54 -29.44 5.74
N GLU A 464 -7.56 -30.29 5.90
CA GLU A 464 -7.44 -31.73 5.74
C GLU A 464 -6.96 -32.13 4.34
N THR A 465 -7.53 -31.51 3.28
CA THR A 465 -7.16 -31.80 1.90
C THR A 465 -5.75 -31.32 1.56
N GLY A 466 -5.38 -30.12 2.04
CA GLY A 466 -4.10 -29.51 1.73
C GLY A 466 -2.94 -30.04 2.57
N PHE A 467 -3.19 -30.40 3.84
CA PHE A 467 -2.11 -30.71 4.78
C PHE A 467 -2.30 -32.07 5.51
N GLY A 468 -3.36 -32.80 5.19
CA GLY A 468 -3.62 -34.14 5.75
C GLY A 468 -4.35 -34.14 7.09
N THR A 469 -4.42 -32.99 7.78
CA THR A 469 -5.18 -32.79 9.02
C THR A 469 -5.57 -31.33 9.18
N TRP A 470 -6.72 -31.08 9.80
CA TRP A 470 -7.08 -29.71 10.18
C TRP A 470 -6.24 -29.17 11.35
N GLU A 471 -5.63 -30.05 12.15
CA GLU A 471 -4.74 -29.70 13.27
C GLU A 471 -3.33 -29.30 12.82
N THR A 472 -3.23 -28.65 11.66
CA THR A 472 -1.94 -28.21 11.09
C THR A 472 -1.50 -26.88 11.71
N PRO A 473 -0.31 -26.80 12.32
CA PRO A 473 0.23 -25.53 12.85
C PRO A 473 0.43 -24.49 11.75
N TRP A 474 0.25 -23.22 12.10
CA TRP A 474 0.34 -22.10 11.14
C TRP A 474 1.67 -22.04 10.41
N GLY A 475 2.80 -22.26 11.09
CA GLY A 475 4.13 -22.23 10.49
C GLY A 475 4.43 -23.35 9.48
N GLU A 476 3.63 -24.44 9.47
CA GLU A 476 3.72 -25.44 8.40
C GLU A 476 3.09 -24.97 7.09
N ILE A 477 2.17 -24.01 7.19
CA ILE A 477 1.40 -23.45 6.08
C ILE A 477 2.06 -22.18 5.57
N ASN A 478 2.35 -21.22 6.45
CA ASN A 478 2.75 -19.86 6.15
C ASN A 478 4.27 -19.72 6.13
N ARG A 479 4.84 -19.50 4.95
CA ARG A 479 6.29 -19.67 4.72
C ARG A 479 6.91 -18.50 3.98
N PHE A 480 8.16 -18.19 4.33
CA PHE A 480 9.04 -17.35 3.54
C PHE A 480 9.97 -18.23 2.69
N GLN A 481 10.06 -17.90 1.41
CA GLN A 481 10.97 -18.57 0.47
C GLN A 481 11.46 -17.58 -0.57
N ARG A 482 12.73 -17.66 -0.93
CA ARG A 482 13.35 -16.89 -2.01
C ARG A 482 14.25 -17.77 -2.85
N LEU A 483 13.82 -18.16 -4.05
CA LEU A 483 14.56 -19.08 -4.93
C LEU A 483 15.28 -18.36 -6.06
N SER A 484 14.83 -17.17 -6.46
CA SER A 484 15.40 -16.42 -7.57
C SER A 484 15.32 -14.91 -7.34
N GLY A 485 16.06 -14.15 -8.16
CA GLY A 485 15.98 -12.70 -8.23
C GLY A 485 15.06 -12.20 -9.36
N ALA A 486 14.24 -13.06 -9.92
CA ALA A 486 13.27 -12.67 -10.95
C ALA A 486 12.14 -11.85 -10.34
N ILE A 487 11.54 -10.95 -11.13
CA ILE A 487 10.34 -10.19 -10.73
C ILE A 487 9.16 -11.17 -10.58
N ASP A 488 9.04 -12.12 -11.49
CA ASP A 488 8.05 -13.20 -11.39
C ASP A 488 8.58 -14.30 -10.47
N LEU A 489 8.15 -14.24 -9.21
CA LEU A 489 8.60 -15.16 -8.17
C LEU A 489 7.95 -16.53 -8.35
N ARG A 490 8.78 -17.57 -8.28
CA ARG A 490 8.33 -18.97 -8.25
C ARG A 490 8.64 -19.58 -6.89
N TYR A 491 7.77 -20.48 -6.46
CA TYR A 491 7.84 -21.18 -5.18
C TYR A 491 7.79 -22.68 -5.39
N ASP A 492 8.39 -23.44 -4.47
CA ASP A 492 8.51 -24.89 -4.55
C ASP A 492 8.43 -25.51 -3.14
N ASP A 493 7.41 -26.34 -2.90
CA ASP A 493 7.21 -27.03 -1.61
C ASP A 493 8.33 -28.01 -1.26
N SER A 494 9.09 -28.48 -2.27
CA SER A 494 10.25 -29.37 -2.07
C SER A 494 11.54 -28.66 -1.67
N ALA A 495 11.60 -27.32 -1.89
CA ALA A 495 12.75 -26.50 -1.55
C ALA A 495 12.66 -25.95 -0.12
N PRO A 496 13.81 -25.63 0.53
CA PRO A 496 13.82 -25.06 1.86
C PRO A 496 13.01 -23.76 1.97
N SER A 497 12.33 -23.57 3.10
CA SER A 497 11.58 -22.36 3.42
C SER A 497 11.52 -22.17 4.93
N LEU A 498 11.30 -20.94 5.39
CA LEU A 498 11.23 -20.56 6.81
C LEU A 498 9.77 -20.39 7.24
N PRO A 499 9.38 -20.88 8.43
CA PRO A 499 8.08 -20.57 9.00
C PRO A 499 8.00 -19.08 9.35
N VAL A 500 6.84 -18.46 9.11
CA VAL A 500 6.56 -17.07 9.48
C VAL A 500 5.27 -17.02 10.28
N ALA A 501 5.31 -16.40 11.46
CA ALA A 501 4.13 -16.26 12.31
C ALA A 501 3.18 -15.16 11.81
N PHE A 502 3.69 -14.10 11.20
CA PHE A 502 2.93 -12.93 10.75
C PHE A 502 1.80 -13.32 9.81
N THR A 503 0.70 -12.55 9.84
CA THR A 503 -0.47 -12.81 9.00
C THR A 503 -0.80 -11.63 8.08
N SER A 504 -1.90 -11.73 7.35
CA SER A 504 -2.42 -10.62 6.57
C SER A 504 -2.78 -9.43 7.47
N SER A 505 -2.46 -8.23 7.00
CA SER A 505 -2.88 -6.96 7.59
C SER A 505 -4.40 -6.83 7.77
N PHE A 506 -5.18 -7.58 6.99
CA PHE A 506 -6.64 -7.59 7.07
C PHE A 506 -7.15 -8.07 8.45
N TRP A 507 -6.43 -8.99 9.09
CA TRP A 507 -6.78 -9.51 10.40
C TRP A 507 -6.30 -8.64 11.57
N GLY A 508 -5.59 -7.55 11.27
CA GLY A 508 -5.04 -6.64 12.28
C GLY A 508 -3.55 -6.86 12.57
N SER A 509 -2.88 -7.78 11.87
CA SER A 509 -1.44 -7.98 12.02
C SER A 509 -0.68 -6.71 11.63
N LEU A 510 0.03 -6.10 12.57
CA LEU A 510 0.91 -4.97 12.30
C LEU A 510 2.13 -5.43 11.50
N ALA A 511 2.73 -6.56 11.87
CA ALA A 511 3.72 -7.25 11.04
C ALA A 511 3.01 -7.97 9.90
N ALA A 512 2.73 -7.26 8.80
CA ALA A 512 1.95 -7.80 7.69
C ALA A 512 2.74 -8.79 6.82
N PHE A 513 2.10 -9.91 6.48
CA PHE A 513 2.65 -10.93 5.58
C PHE A 513 1.55 -11.48 4.67
N GLY A 514 1.57 -11.04 3.42
CA GLY A 514 0.60 -11.47 2.41
C GLY A 514 1.06 -12.76 1.72
N ALA A 515 0.56 -13.88 2.20
CA ALA A 515 0.88 -15.21 1.68
C ALA A 515 -0.34 -15.88 1.06
N ALA A 516 -0.08 -16.75 0.09
CA ALA A 516 -1.08 -17.58 -0.56
C ALA A 516 -0.40 -18.80 -1.22
N PRO A 517 -1.15 -19.88 -1.55
CA PRO A 517 -0.62 -20.91 -2.44
C PRO A 517 -0.35 -20.32 -3.83
N ARG A 518 0.79 -20.68 -4.44
CA ARG A 518 1.24 -20.10 -5.70
C ARG A 518 1.89 -21.16 -6.57
N ASN A 519 1.70 -21.08 -7.87
CA ASN A 519 2.33 -21.99 -8.84
C ASN A 519 2.04 -23.48 -8.56
N GLY A 520 0.90 -23.81 -7.95
CA GLY A 520 0.52 -25.18 -7.61
C GLY A 520 1.08 -25.69 -6.27
N THR A 521 1.66 -24.82 -5.43
CA THR A 521 2.09 -25.20 -4.08
C THR A 521 0.90 -25.40 -3.14
N GLN A 522 1.07 -26.22 -2.11
CA GLN A 522 0.13 -26.37 -1.00
C GLN A 522 0.42 -25.35 0.08
N ARG A 523 1.69 -25.12 0.40
CA ARG A 523 2.12 -24.10 1.35
C ARG A 523 1.85 -22.70 0.81
N TRP A 524 1.64 -21.77 1.72
CA TRP A 524 1.43 -20.37 1.42
C TRP A 524 2.75 -19.62 1.49
N TYR A 525 3.10 -18.96 0.40
CA TYR A 525 4.34 -18.20 0.31
C TYR A 525 4.05 -16.70 0.26
N GLY A 526 4.73 -15.97 1.17
CA GLY A 526 4.66 -14.51 1.22
C GLY A 526 5.42 -13.86 0.06
N ASN A 527 4.80 -12.84 -0.54
CA ASN A 527 5.43 -12.03 -1.58
C ASN A 527 5.23 -10.52 -1.38
N ARG A 528 4.54 -10.13 -0.32
CA ARG A 528 4.24 -8.74 0.05
C ARG A 528 3.99 -8.63 1.55
N GLY A 529 3.94 -7.41 2.05
CA GLY A 529 3.81 -7.11 3.47
C GLY A 529 5.01 -6.29 3.94
N ASN A 530 5.56 -6.60 5.11
CA ASN A 530 6.76 -5.97 5.64
C ASN A 530 7.94 -6.07 4.66
N SER A 531 7.95 -5.22 3.64
CA SER A 531 9.01 -5.22 2.63
C SER A 531 10.29 -4.56 3.12
N PHE A 532 10.13 -3.56 3.98
CA PHE A 532 11.17 -2.86 4.72
C PHE A 532 10.59 -2.44 6.07
N VAL A 533 11.32 -2.63 7.16
CA VAL A 533 10.94 -2.13 8.49
C VAL A 533 12.13 -1.41 9.07
N ALA A 534 11.93 -0.20 9.57
CA ALA A 534 12.92 0.52 10.33
C ALA A 534 12.31 1.20 11.55
N VAL A 535 13.07 1.20 12.65
CA VAL A 535 12.81 2.00 13.84
C VAL A 535 13.95 2.99 14.01
N VAL A 536 13.62 4.25 14.26
CA VAL A 536 14.57 5.37 14.27
C VAL A 536 14.39 6.18 15.54
N GLU A 537 15.48 6.57 16.17
CA GLU A 537 15.55 7.50 17.32
C GLU A 537 16.36 8.74 16.93
N PHE A 538 15.77 9.93 17.13
CA PHE A 538 16.34 11.22 16.76
C PHE A 538 16.94 11.92 17.99
N GLY A 539 18.13 11.46 18.43
CA GLY A 539 18.90 12.09 19.50
C GLY A 539 19.98 13.04 18.96
N GLU A 540 21.02 13.28 19.75
CA GLU A 540 22.24 14.00 19.32
C GLU A 540 22.86 13.36 18.07
N LYS A 541 22.79 12.03 17.99
CA LYS A 541 23.09 11.22 16.80
C LYS A 541 21.88 10.34 16.53
N VAL A 542 21.47 10.27 15.27
CA VAL A 542 20.41 9.35 14.87
C VAL A 542 20.85 7.91 15.07
N ARG A 543 19.98 7.09 15.64
CA ARG A 543 20.14 5.65 15.81
C ARG A 543 18.98 4.94 15.14
N ALA A 544 19.25 3.84 14.48
CA ALA A 544 18.19 3.09 13.80
C ALA A 544 18.50 1.59 13.72
N ARG A 545 17.43 0.80 13.66
CA ARG A 545 17.49 -0.60 13.25
C ARG A 545 16.58 -0.82 12.05
N ALA A 546 16.96 -1.73 11.17
CA ALA A 546 16.17 -2.02 9.97
C ALA A 546 16.27 -3.48 9.56
N ILE A 547 15.31 -3.92 8.76
CA ILE A 547 15.29 -5.23 8.10
C ILE A 547 14.61 -5.11 6.74
N THR A 548 15.12 -5.85 5.76
CA THR A 548 14.49 -5.98 4.42
C THR A 548 14.09 -7.43 4.21
N ALA A 549 12.97 -7.66 3.56
CA ALA A 549 12.48 -9.00 3.29
C ALA A 549 13.51 -9.82 2.48
N GLY A 550 14.18 -10.76 3.13
CA GLY A 550 15.14 -11.71 2.57
C GLY A 550 16.56 -11.20 2.41
N GLY A 551 16.81 -10.08 1.75
CA GLY A 551 18.14 -9.54 1.48
C GLY A 551 18.19 -8.63 0.26
N LEU A 552 19.31 -7.95 0.02
CA LEU A 552 19.41 -6.87 -0.98
C LEU A 552 19.98 -7.32 -2.35
N SER A 553 20.64 -8.45 -2.45
CA SER A 553 21.10 -8.96 -3.74
C SER A 553 19.99 -9.69 -4.46
N ARG A 554 19.95 -9.56 -5.79
CA ARG A 554 19.05 -10.35 -6.66
C ARG A 554 19.69 -11.62 -7.23
N ILE A 555 20.96 -11.88 -6.93
CA ILE A 555 21.73 -12.98 -7.50
C ILE A 555 21.71 -14.16 -6.54
N PRO A 556 21.07 -15.30 -6.86
CA PRO A 556 21.14 -16.48 -6.02
C PRO A 556 22.59 -16.92 -5.80
N GLY A 557 22.92 -17.23 -4.54
CA GLY A 557 24.27 -17.57 -4.14
C GLY A 557 25.18 -16.39 -3.81
N ASP A 558 24.73 -15.15 -4.06
CA ASP A 558 25.37 -13.96 -3.48
C ASP A 558 25.12 -13.94 -1.97
N ARG A 559 26.14 -13.54 -1.20
CA ARG A 559 26.07 -13.49 0.26
C ARG A 559 24.92 -12.65 0.84
N HIS A 560 24.40 -11.69 0.06
CA HIS A 560 23.32 -10.79 0.43
C HIS A 560 21.98 -11.12 -0.28
N PHE A 561 21.87 -12.35 -0.81
CA PHE A 561 20.64 -12.78 -1.45
C PHE A 561 19.53 -13.06 -0.44
N ASP A 562 19.87 -13.78 0.64
CA ASP A 562 18.93 -14.22 1.67
C ASP A 562 19.48 -14.09 3.11
N ASP A 563 20.53 -13.32 3.30
CA ASP A 563 21.22 -13.13 4.58
C ASP A 563 20.37 -12.46 5.67
N GLN A 564 19.24 -11.87 5.31
CA GLN A 564 18.28 -11.28 6.24
C GLN A 564 17.03 -12.16 6.46
N ALA A 565 16.88 -13.28 5.76
CA ALA A 565 15.66 -14.06 5.75
C ALA A 565 15.30 -14.65 7.12
N GLU A 566 16.25 -15.23 7.84
CA GLU A 566 16.02 -15.79 9.19
C GLU A 566 15.65 -14.71 10.19
N ARG A 567 16.36 -13.59 10.19
CA ARG A 567 16.06 -12.43 11.04
C ARG A 567 14.69 -11.83 10.71
N TYR A 568 14.38 -11.70 9.42
CA TYR A 568 13.10 -11.20 8.95
C TYR A 568 11.92 -12.05 9.47
N ALA A 569 12.05 -13.37 9.41
CA ALA A 569 11.00 -14.30 9.82
C ALA A 569 10.60 -14.19 11.31
N VAL A 570 11.47 -13.62 12.13
CA VAL A 570 11.26 -13.45 13.58
C VAL A 570 11.24 -11.98 14.05
N GLY A 571 11.31 -11.04 13.11
CA GLY A 571 11.28 -9.60 13.45
C GLY A 571 12.55 -9.07 14.13
N ASP A 572 13.70 -9.75 13.94
CA ASP A 572 14.99 -9.32 14.48
C ASP A 572 15.65 -8.27 13.57
N LEU A 573 15.47 -6.98 13.87
CA LEU A 573 16.04 -5.88 13.11
C LEU A 573 17.53 -5.72 13.40
N ARG A 574 18.32 -5.53 12.32
CA ARG A 574 19.76 -5.24 12.43
C ARG A 574 20.03 -3.76 12.66
N GLU A 575 21.16 -3.43 13.27
CA GLU A 575 21.63 -2.06 13.42
C GLU A 575 21.91 -1.40 12.05
N VAL A 576 21.60 -0.12 11.94
CA VAL A 576 21.94 0.71 10.77
C VAL A 576 23.23 1.49 11.07
N TYR A 577 24.25 1.27 10.24
CA TYR A 577 25.49 2.00 10.30
C TYR A 577 25.37 3.30 9.50
N PHE A 578 25.01 4.39 10.18
CA PHE A 578 24.71 5.67 9.52
C PHE A 578 25.94 6.58 9.41
N TYR A 579 26.83 6.58 10.41
CA TYR A 579 27.98 7.49 10.46
C TYR A 579 29.24 6.88 9.83
N PRO A 580 30.16 7.73 9.29
CA PRO A 580 31.32 7.27 8.53
C PRO A 580 32.20 6.25 9.27
N ASP A 581 32.41 6.41 10.57
CA ASP A 581 33.25 5.53 11.38
C ASP A 581 32.61 4.12 11.48
N ALA A 582 31.29 4.06 11.71
CA ALA A 582 30.56 2.81 11.77
C ALA A 582 30.50 2.15 10.38
N ILE A 583 30.30 2.93 9.32
CA ILE A 583 30.32 2.44 7.94
C ILE A 583 31.70 1.86 7.62
N ALA A 584 32.80 2.59 7.94
CA ALA A 584 34.15 2.14 7.68
C ALA A 584 34.48 0.84 8.41
N ALA A 585 34.02 0.69 9.68
CA ALA A 585 34.25 -0.51 10.50
C ALA A 585 33.55 -1.77 9.95
N HIS A 586 32.46 -1.60 9.19
CA HIS A 586 31.62 -2.70 8.68
C HIS A 586 31.63 -2.81 7.16
N SER A 587 32.37 -1.96 6.45
CA SER A 587 32.49 -1.97 5.00
C SER A 587 33.24 -3.21 4.51
N LEU A 588 32.70 -3.90 3.54
CA LEU A 588 33.32 -5.05 2.89
C LEU A 588 34.23 -4.65 1.73
N GLY A 589 34.06 -3.45 1.21
CA GLY A 589 34.83 -2.92 0.10
C GLY A 589 34.17 -1.70 -0.53
N THR A 590 34.87 -1.11 -1.49
CA THR A 590 34.43 0.06 -2.24
C THR A 590 34.55 -0.23 -3.74
N TYR A 591 33.55 0.14 -4.50
CA TYR A 591 33.57 0.01 -5.96
C TYR A 591 32.81 1.18 -6.60
N ARG A 592 33.09 1.45 -7.87
CA ARG A 592 32.32 2.39 -8.69
C ARG A 592 31.21 1.69 -9.46
N PRO A 593 30.09 2.35 -9.77
CA PRO A 593 29.07 1.78 -10.65
C PRO A 593 29.69 1.28 -11.97
N GLY A 594 29.46 0.00 -12.29
CA GLY A 594 30.02 -0.66 -13.47
C GLY A 594 31.32 -1.43 -13.22
N GLU A 595 31.94 -1.30 -12.06
CA GLU A 595 33.05 -2.14 -11.64
C GLU A 595 32.55 -3.44 -10.98
N PRO A 596 33.38 -4.51 -10.98
CA PRO A 596 33.09 -5.71 -10.20
C PRO A 596 32.93 -5.35 -8.72
N ARG A 597 31.98 -5.97 -8.05
CA ARG A 597 31.85 -5.85 -6.59
C ARG A 597 33.00 -6.61 -5.92
N PRO A 598 33.55 -6.08 -4.80
CA PRO A 598 34.62 -6.77 -4.06
C PRO A 598 34.14 -8.06 -3.41
#